data_ddd7e886a6f749a99c84ef697434b2ce
#
_entry.id   ddd7e886a6f749a99c84ef697434b2ce
#
_cell.length_a   1.000
_cell.length_b   1.000
_cell.length_c   1.000
_cell.angle_alpha   90.00
_cell.angle_beta   90.00
_cell.angle_gamma   90.00
#
_symmetry.space_group_name_H-M   'P 1'
#
loop_
_entity.id
_entity.type
_entity.pdbx_description
1 polymer ?
#
loop_
_entity_poly.entity_id
_entity_poly.type
_entity_poly.pdbx_seq_one_letter_code
_entity_poly.pdbx_strand_id
1 'polypeptide(L)'
;MLAVSLGCEGCQNDLVVDAIRKRTNKRIETLIIQQVGGSIKAVEEGTRLARELVREASLEVRTECGIDELIFGTNCGGSDTSSGLGSNPLIGEVSDWMVSQGATTVLCETPELFGGEHILARRAATKEIGDQLLKIVVRL
;
A
#
# COMPACT_ATOMS: atom_id res chain seq x y z
N MET A 1 -3.42 -13.47 -2.04
CA MET A 1 -3.36 -12.40 -1.01
C MET A 1 -4.21 -12.80 0.18
N LEU A 2 -3.78 -12.52 1.42
CA LEU A 2 -4.60 -12.66 2.62
C LEU A 2 -4.97 -11.26 3.12
N ALA A 3 -6.26 -10.94 3.16
CA ALA A 3 -6.79 -9.70 3.69
C ALA A 3 -7.29 -9.94 5.12
N VAL A 4 -6.67 -9.30 6.09
CA VAL A 4 -7.01 -9.45 7.51
C VAL A 4 -7.62 -8.15 8.01
N SER A 5 -8.74 -8.25 8.73
CA SER A 5 -9.43 -7.12 9.32
C SER A 5 -9.88 -7.42 10.75
N LEU A 6 -10.14 -6.37 11.52
CA LEU A 6 -10.65 -6.50 12.88
C LEU A 6 -12.13 -6.92 12.88
N GLY A 7 -12.95 -6.28 12.04
CA GLY A 7 -14.40 -6.54 11.90
C GLY A 7 -15.29 -5.38 12.34
N CYS A 8 -14.72 -4.27 12.80
CA CYS A 8 -15.43 -3.06 13.20
C CYS A 8 -14.80 -1.78 12.64
N GLU A 9 -13.97 -1.91 11.63
CA GLU A 9 -13.37 -0.78 10.93
C GLU A 9 -14.43 0.01 10.13
N GLY A 10 -14.20 1.30 9.96
CA GLY A 10 -15.02 2.14 9.07
C GLY A 10 -14.94 1.75 7.60
N CYS A 11 -13.77 1.25 7.15
CA CYS A 11 -13.58 0.68 5.82
C CYS A 11 -13.67 -0.85 5.92
N GLN A 12 -14.83 -1.39 5.56
CA GLN A 12 -15.08 -2.83 5.63
C GLN A 12 -14.20 -3.60 4.64
N ASN A 13 -13.63 -4.71 5.13
CA ASN A 13 -12.75 -5.59 4.36
C ASN A 13 -13.37 -6.05 3.03
N ASP A 14 -14.66 -6.37 3.05
CA ASP A 14 -15.39 -6.87 1.88
C ASP A 14 -15.41 -5.84 0.74
N LEU A 15 -15.56 -4.55 1.04
CA LEU A 15 -15.52 -3.49 0.03
C LEU A 15 -14.16 -3.41 -0.67
N VAL A 16 -13.07 -3.53 0.10
CA VAL A 16 -11.71 -3.51 -0.41
C VAL A 16 -11.45 -4.75 -1.27
N VAL A 17 -11.81 -5.92 -0.75
CA VAL A 17 -11.60 -7.21 -1.43
C VAL A 17 -12.40 -7.28 -2.72
N ASP A 18 -13.65 -6.82 -2.74
CA ASP A 18 -14.47 -6.78 -3.95
C ASP A 18 -13.92 -5.81 -5.01
N ALA A 19 -13.38 -4.67 -4.59
CA ALA A 19 -12.71 -3.74 -5.49
C ALA A 19 -11.46 -4.36 -6.13
N ILE A 20 -10.71 -5.15 -5.38
CA ILE A 20 -9.52 -5.86 -5.87
C ILE A 20 -9.93 -7.01 -6.79
N ARG A 21 -10.92 -7.83 -6.41
CA ARG A 21 -11.43 -8.95 -7.22
C ARG A 21 -11.91 -8.52 -8.61
N LYS A 22 -12.44 -7.32 -8.74
CA LYS A 22 -12.83 -6.75 -10.04
C LYS A 22 -11.64 -6.48 -10.98
N ARG A 23 -10.41 -6.44 -10.45
CA ARG A 23 -9.19 -6.07 -11.17
C ARG A 23 -8.18 -7.20 -11.32
N THR A 24 -8.39 -8.33 -10.65
CA THR A 24 -7.47 -9.46 -10.66
C THR A 24 -8.18 -10.78 -10.48
N ASN A 25 -7.66 -11.82 -11.13
CA ASN A 25 -8.09 -13.22 -10.95
C ASN A 25 -7.26 -13.95 -9.88
N LYS A 26 -6.35 -13.25 -9.19
CA LYS A 26 -5.51 -13.86 -8.15
C LYS A 26 -6.37 -14.27 -6.95
N ARG A 27 -6.02 -15.39 -6.33
CA ARG A 27 -6.67 -15.89 -5.11
C ARG A 27 -6.56 -14.85 -4.00
N ILE A 28 -7.71 -14.51 -3.39
CA ILE A 28 -7.81 -13.62 -2.24
C ILE A 28 -8.60 -14.34 -1.15
N GLU A 29 -7.93 -14.57 -0.03
CA GLU A 29 -8.52 -15.06 1.20
C GLU A 29 -8.80 -13.91 2.15
N THR A 30 -9.86 -14.03 2.94
CA THR A 30 -10.25 -13.02 3.93
C THR A 30 -10.30 -13.63 5.31
N LEU A 31 -9.88 -12.87 6.32
CA LEU A 31 -9.96 -13.27 7.72
C LEU A 31 -10.39 -12.09 8.56
N ILE A 32 -11.49 -12.27 9.28
CA ILE A 32 -12.04 -11.23 10.17
C ILE A 32 -11.84 -11.69 11.61
N ILE A 33 -10.99 -11.00 12.36
CA ILE A 33 -10.53 -11.42 13.69
C ILE A 33 -11.69 -11.67 14.66
N GLN A 34 -12.68 -10.77 14.68
CA GLN A 34 -13.84 -10.90 15.56
C GLN A 34 -14.72 -12.11 15.17
N GLN A 35 -14.87 -12.39 13.88
CA GLN A 35 -15.69 -13.49 13.41
C GLN A 35 -15.10 -14.87 13.70
N VAL A 36 -13.76 -15.00 13.60
CA VAL A 36 -13.09 -16.28 13.92
C VAL A 36 -12.96 -16.52 15.42
N GLY A 37 -13.32 -15.54 16.25
CA GLY A 37 -13.35 -15.69 17.72
C GLY A 37 -12.11 -15.17 18.42
N GLY A 38 -11.47 -14.14 17.87
CA GLY A 38 -10.39 -13.38 18.49
C GLY A 38 -8.99 -13.71 17.97
N SER A 39 -8.00 -13.02 18.54
CA SER A 39 -6.64 -12.96 17.99
C SER A 39 -5.94 -14.33 17.94
N ILE A 40 -6.12 -15.19 18.95
CA ILE A 40 -5.47 -16.51 18.97
C ILE A 40 -5.95 -17.38 17.78
N LYS A 41 -7.26 -17.48 17.59
CA LYS A 41 -7.84 -18.23 16.48
C LYS A 41 -7.53 -17.58 15.13
N ALA A 42 -7.45 -16.25 15.08
CA ALA A 42 -7.07 -15.53 13.88
C ALA A 42 -5.61 -15.83 13.48
N VAL A 43 -4.69 -15.95 14.43
CA VAL A 43 -3.30 -16.36 14.15
C VAL A 43 -3.24 -17.79 13.62
N GLU A 44 -3.98 -18.72 14.23
CA GLU A 44 -4.04 -20.11 13.79
C GLU A 44 -4.57 -20.22 12.34
N GLU A 45 -5.75 -19.68 12.09
CA GLU A 45 -6.39 -19.74 10.77
C GLU A 45 -5.62 -18.93 9.72
N GLY A 46 -5.15 -17.73 10.08
CA GLY A 46 -4.33 -16.90 9.20
C GLY A 46 -3.02 -17.58 8.80
N THR A 47 -2.37 -18.29 9.74
CA THR A 47 -1.17 -19.07 9.46
C THR A 47 -1.47 -20.21 8.48
N ARG A 48 -2.59 -20.91 8.65
CA ARG A 48 -3.02 -21.96 7.74
C ARG A 48 -3.23 -21.41 6.31
N LEU A 49 -4.02 -20.34 6.19
CA LEU A 49 -4.30 -19.70 4.90
C LEU A 49 -3.03 -19.15 4.25
N ALA A 50 -2.16 -18.50 5.03
CA ALA A 50 -0.90 -17.97 4.53
C ALA A 50 0.02 -19.07 3.98
N ARG A 51 0.10 -20.22 4.66
CA ARG A 51 0.89 -21.38 4.17
C ARG A 51 0.36 -21.90 2.83
N GLU A 52 -0.93 -21.96 2.65
CA GLU A 52 -1.54 -22.38 1.36
C GLU A 52 -1.18 -21.37 0.25
N LEU A 53 -1.33 -20.07 0.50
CA LEU A 53 -1.01 -19.03 -0.46
C LEU A 53 0.48 -19.01 -0.82
N VAL A 54 1.37 -19.19 0.18
CA VAL A 54 2.82 -19.29 -0.07
C VAL A 54 3.16 -20.53 -0.88
N ARG A 55 2.51 -21.67 -0.60
CA ARG A 55 2.71 -22.88 -1.38
C ARG A 55 2.31 -22.69 -2.85
N GLU A 56 1.17 -22.05 -3.11
CA GLU A 56 0.76 -21.72 -4.48
C GLU A 56 1.76 -20.77 -5.14
N ALA A 57 2.13 -19.69 -4.45
CA ALA A 57 3.09 -18.72 -4.98
C ALA A 57 4.48 -19.34 -5.26
N SER A 58 4.89 -20.36 -4.50
CA SER A 58 6.16 -21.04 -4.71
C SER A 58 6.20 -21.91 -5.97
N LEU A 59 5.06 -22.17 -6.60
CA LEU A 59 4.99 -22.86 -7.88
C LEU A 59 5.16 -21.92 -9.08
N GLU A 60 5.08 -20.61 -8.86
CA GLU A 60 5.29 -19.62 -9.90
C GLU A 60 6.76 -19.58 -10.35
N VAL A 61 6.96 -19.48 -11.64
CA VAL A 61 8.29 -19.38 -12.25
C VAL A 61 8.64 -17.90 -12.40
N ARG A 62 9.83 -17.53 -11.98
CA ARG A 62 10.34 -16.16 -12.19
C ARG A 62 10.59 -15.92 -13.66
N THR A 63 10.16 -14.76 -14.14
CA THR A 63 10.44 -14.24 -15.47
C THR A 63 11.24 -12.95 -15.36
N GLU A 64 12.00 -12.64 -16.41
CA GLU A 64 12.65 -11.33 -16.49
C GLU A 64 11.59 -10.24 -16.62
N CYS A 65 11.78 -9.15 -15.89
CA CYS A 65 10.94 -7.96 -15.97
C CYS A 65 11.79 -6.70 -15.87
N GLY A 66 11.33 -5.62 -16.46
CA GLY A 66 11.96 -4.31 -16.36
C GLY A 66 11.67 -3.63 -15.02
N ILE A 67 12.47 -2.63 -14.66
CA ILE A 67 12.22 -1.80 -13.48
C ILE A 67 10.93 -1.00 -13.65
N ASP A 68 10.56 -0.66 -14.87
CA ASP A 68 9.34 0.04 -15.26
C ASP A 68 8.05 -0.71 -14.89
N GLU A 69 8.14 -2.03 -14.69
CA GLU A 69 7.02 -2.84 -14.18
C GLU A 69 6.84 -2.78 -12.66
N LEU A 70 7.79 -2.19 -11.93
CA LEU A 70 7.75 -2.15 -10.47
C LEU A 70 6.85 -1.02 -9.95
N ILE A 71 6.16 -1.32 -8.86
CA ILE A 71 5.41 -0.34 -8.07
C ILE A 71 6.05 -0.27 -6.68
N PHE A 72 6.63 0.89 -6.36
CA PHE A 72 7.28 1.16 -5.09
C PHE A 72 6.31 1.92 -4.18
N GLY A 73 5.81 1.26 -3.14
CA GLY A 73 4.95 1.87 -2.12
C GLY A 73 5.78 2.36 -0.94
N THR A 74 5.51 3.58 -0.48
CA THR A 74 6.13 4.15 0.72
C THR A 74 5.10 4.29 1.83
N ASN A 75 5.51 4.04 3.08
CA ASN A 75 4.66 4.15 4.24
C ASN A 75 5.47 4.66 5.44
N CYS A 76 4.85 5.46 6.32
CA CYS A 76 5.50 5.92 7.54
C CYS A 76 5.68 4.76 8.52
N GLY A 77 6.88 4.64 9.10
CA GLY A 77 7.16 3.64 10.14
C GLY A 77 7.18 4.25 11.55
N GLY A 78 7.42 5.54 11.65
CA GLY A 78 7.50 6.30 12.89
C GLY A 78 8.15 7.65 12.67
N SER A 79 7.74 8.64 13.47
CA SER A 79 8.23 10.03 13.35
C SER A 79 9.31 10.29 14.39
N ASP A 80 10.56 10.27 13.97
CA ASP A 80 11.70 10.63 14.80
C ASP A 80 12.75 11.43 13.98
N THR A 81 13.77 11.91 14.65
CA THR A 81 14.83 12.71 14.01
C THR A 81 15.57 11.91 12.92
N SER A 82 15.76 10.61 13.10
CA SER A 82 16.45 9.77 12.11
C SER A 82 15.61 9.56 10.85
N SER A 83 14.29 9.55 10.97
CA SER A 83 13.38 9.52 9.81
C SER A 83 13.54 10.77 8.95
N GLY A 84 13.55 11.97 9.57
CA GLY A 84 13.66 13.24 8.85
C GLY A 84 15.04 13.47 8.22
N LEU A 85 16.12 13.07 8.89
CA LEU A 85 17.49 13.33 8.45
C LEU A 85 18.08 12.23 7.56
N GLY A 86 17.60 11.00 7.68
CA GLY A 86 18.16 9.84 7.00
C GLY A 86 17.14 9.10 6.12
N SER A 87 16.14 8.46 6.72
CA SER A 87 15.26 7.55 5.99
C SER A 87 14.41 8.24 4.91
N ASN A 88 13.79 9.37 5.24
CA ASN A 88 12.93 10.07 4.28
C ASN A 88 13.70 10.64 3.09
N PRO A 89 14.87 11.32 3.27
CA PRO A 89 15.70 11.71 2.15
C PRO A 89 16.16 10.54 1.29
N LEU A 90 16.58 9.41 1.90
CA LEU A 90 16.96 8.20 1.17
C LEU A 90 15.81 7.65 0.34
N ILE A 91 14.62 7.55 0.92
CA ILE A 91 13.42 7.07 0.20
C ILE A 91 13.08 8.03 -0.95
N GLY A 92 13.26 9.33 -0.76
CA GLY A 92 13.07 10.33 -1.81
C GLY A 92 14.01 10.10 -3.00
N GLU A 93 15.31 9.93 -2.75
CA GLU A 93 16.31 9.63 -3.78
C GLU A 93 16.00 8.31 -4.52
N VAL A 94 15.65 7.25 -3.77
CA VAL A 94 15.26 5.95 -4.36
C VAL A 94 14.02 6.11 -5.23
N SER A 95 13.02 6.88 -4.76
CA SER A 95 11.79 7.15 -5.52
C SER A 95 12.08 7.89 -6.82
N ASP A 96 12.88 8.93 -6.77
CA ASP A 96 13.26 9.71 -7.96
C ASP A 96 14.04 8.83 -8.95
N TRP A 97 14.96 7.98 -8.47
CA TRP A 97 15.66 7.03 -9.32
C TRP A 97 14.70 6.01 -9.96
N MET A 98 13.81 5.40 -9.16
CA MET A 98 12.81 4.43 -9.65
C MET A 98 11.94 5.04 -10.76
N VAL A 99 11.43 6.26 -10.54
CA VAL A 99 10.61 6.98 -11.52
C VAL A 99 11.41 7.29 -12.78
N SER A 100 12.70 7.64 -12.64
CA SER A 100 13.58 7.88 -13.81
C SER A 100 13.78 6.63 -14.67
N GLN A 101 13.62 5.43 -14.10
CA GLN A 101 13.65 4.15 -14.82
C GLN A 101 12.27 3.72 -15.33
N GLY A 102 11.23 4.55 -15.21
CA GLY A 102 9.88 4.27 -15.66
C GLY A 102 8.98 3.58 -14.62
N ALA A 103 9.48 3.26 -13.44
CA ALA A 103 8.71 2.65 -12.36
C ALA A 103 7.66 3.63 -11.78
N THR A 104 6.70 3.08 -11.04
CA THR A 104 5.70 3.87 -10.32
C THR A 104 6.03 3.93 -8.84
N THR A 105 6.03 5.14 -8.26
CA THR A 105 6.11 5.33 -6.81
C THR A 105 4.76 5.79 -6.26
N VAL A 106 4.30 5.15 -5.18
CA VAL A 106 3.04 5.47 -4.50
C VAL A 106 3.36 5.98 -3.09
N LEU A 107 2.96 7.22 -2.81
CA LEU A 107 2.98 7.79 -1.47
C LEU A 107 1.72 7.35 -0.74
N CYS A 108 1.87 6.57 0.33
CA CYS A 108 0.78 6.16 1.20
C CYS A 108 0.56 7.18 2.30
N GLU A 109 -0.58 7.06 3.01
CA GLU A 109 -0.95 7.89 4.16
C GLU A 109 -1.09 9.37 3.82
N THR A 110 -2.23 9.72 3.23
CA THR A 110 -2.57 11.10 2.87
C THR A 110 -2.37 12.12 4.04
N PRO A 111 -2.62 11.80 5.33
CA PRO A 111 -2.33 12.71 6.43
C PRO A 111 -0.87 13.16 6.53
N GLU A 112 0.08 12.36 6.07
CA GLU A 112 1.51 12.70 6.05
C GLU A 112 1.84 13.86 5.09
N LEU A 113 0.89 14.23 4.21
CA LEU A 113 1.05 15.34 3.28
C LEU A 113 0.71 16.71 3.90
N PHE A 114 0.11 16.74 5.10
CA PHE A 114 -0.28 18.00 5.74
C PHE A 114 0.90 18.96 5.94
N GLY A 115 0.72 20.17 5.46
CA GLY A 115 1.75 21.22 5.48
C GLY A 115 2.74 21.18 4.31
N GLY A 116 2.85 20.02 3.62
CA GLY A 116 3.70 19.82 2.44
C GLY A 116 2.93 19.68 1.12
N GLU A 117 1.59 19.60 1.17
CA GLU A 117 0.73 19.34 0.02
C GLU A 117 0.94 20.34 -1.13
N HIS A 118 1.21 21.61 -0.81
CA HIS A 118 1.45 22.65 -1.80
C HIS A 118 2.76 22.44 -2.57
N ILE A 119 3.75 21.76 -1.98
CA ILE A 119 5.02 21.43 -2.64
C ILE A 119 4.77 20.36 -3.70
N LEU A 120 4.04 19.29 -3.33
CA LEU A 120 3.68 18.23 -4.25
C LEU A 120 2.75 18.71 -5.37
N ALA A 121 1.77 19.56 -5.03
CA ALA A 121 0.85 20.13 -6.01
C ALA A 121 1.60 20.95 -7.09
N ARG A 122 2.66 21.67 -6.71
CA ARG A 122 3.52 22.42 -7.67
C ARG A 122 4.38 21.50 -8.56
N ARG A 123 4.66 20.28 -8.10
CA ARG A 123 5.41 19.27 -8.88
C ARG A 123 4.50 18.42 -9.77
N ALA A 124 3.19 18.58 -9.70
CA ALA A 124 2.23 17.82 -10.49
C ALA A 124 2.44 18.07 -11.99
N ALA A 125 2.24 17.03 -12.79
CA ALA A 125 2.40 17.09 -14.25
C ALA A 125 1.43 18.07 -14.91
N THR A 126 0.23 18.25 -14.34
CA THR A 126 -0.75 19.26 -14.77
C THR A 126 -1.36 19.98 -13.56
N LYS A 127 -1.92 21.16 -13.82
CA LYS A 127 -2.62 21.93 -12.78
C LYS A 127 -3.80 21.14 -12.19
N GLU A 128 -4.52 20.43 -13.02
CA GLU A 128 -5.70 19.63 -12.63
C GLU A 128 -5.31 18.53 -11.63
N ILE A 129 -4.17 17.86 -11.84
CA ILE A 129 -3.63 16.85 -10.91
C ILE A 129 -3.24 17.50 -9.57
N GLY A 130 -2.57 18.65 -9.61
CA GLY A 130 -2.24 19.42 -8.41
C GLY A 130 -3.49 19.83 -7.62
N ASP A 131 -4.53 20.33 -8.30
CA ASP A 131 -5.80 20.70 -7.68
C ASP A 131 -6.53 19.49 -7.09
N GLN A 132 -6.45 18.31 -7.71
CA GLN A 132 -7.00 17.07 -7.18
C GLN A 132 -6.28 16.63 -5.89
N LEU A 133 -4.96 16.70 -5.86
CA LEU A 133 -4.16 16.40 -4.68
C LEU A 133 -4.56 17.29 -3.49
N LEU A 134 -4.66 18.61 -3.71
CA LEU A 134 -5.10 19.54 -2.67
C LEU A 134 -6.51 19.22 -2.15
N LYS A 135 -7.44 18.82 -3.03
CA LYS A 135 -8.79 18.42 -2.64
C LYS A 135 -8.81 17.14 -1.79
N ILE A 136 -7.91 16.20 -2.05
CA ILE A 136 -7.81 14.97 -1.26
C ILE A 136 -7.38 15.32 0.16
N VAL A 137 -6.36 16.16 0.31
CA VAL A 137 -5.84 16.56 1.63
C VAL A 137 -6.87 17.35 2.45
N VAL A 138 -7.65 18.23 1.82
CA VAL A 138 -8.70 19.04 2.52
C VAL A 138 -9.90 18.19 3.00
N ARG A 139 -10.10 16.99 2.45
CA ARG A 139 -11.22 16.10 2.84
C ARG A 139 -10.94 15.27 4.10
N LEU A 140 -9.75 15.33 4.65
CA LEU A 140 -9.34 14.63 5.88
C LEU A 140 -9.57 15.49 7.11
#